data_9ff437ae263206c5594d8aa5917aac34
#
_entry.id   9ff437ae263206c5594d8aa5917aac34
#
_cell.length_a   1.000
_cell.length_b   1.000
_cell.length_c   1.000
_cell.angle_alpha   90.00
_cell.angle_beta   90.00
_cell.angle_gamma   90.00
#
_symmetry.space_group_name_H-M   'P 1'
#
loop_
_entity.id
_entity.type
_entity.pdbx_description
1 polymer ?
#
loop_
_entity_poly.entity_id
_entity_poly.type
_entity_poly.pdbx_seq_one_letter_code
_entity_poly.pdbx_strand_id
1 'polypeptide(L)'
;MYDVITVGSATLDVFARTKFSELIKIIDPKGETDLLAYPSGSKILIEELDFTTGGGGTNTAVALSRLGHKTAFIGKLGKGTNSDFIHKELVKEKVALL
;
A
#
# COMPACT_ATOMS: atom_id res chain seq x y z
N MET A 1 27.86 3.77 2.49
CA MET A 1 27.60 2.35 2.81
C MET A 1 26.27 2.25 3.52
N TYR A 2 25.46 1.27 3.18
CA TYR A 2 24.16 1.06 3.82
C TYR A 2 24.29 0.00 4.92
N ASP A 3 23.55 0.19 6.00
CA ASP A 3 23.48 -0.81 7.06
C ASP A 3 22.59 -1.97 6.65
N VAL A 4 21.50 -1.67 5.91
CA VAL A 4 20.54 -2.67 5.45
C VAL A 4 20.08 -2.32 4.04
N ILE A 5 19.93 -3.35 3.22
CA ILE A 5 19.30 -3.26 1.91
C ILE A 5 18.11 -4.21 1.91
N THR A 6 16.93 -3.68 1.68
CA THR A 6 15.73 -4.52 1.53
C THR A 6 15.47 -4.81 0.06
N VAL A 7 15.03 -6.02 -0.22
CA VAL A 7 14.68 -6.45 -1.59
C VAL A 7 13.25 -6.97 -1.57
N GLY A 8 12.39 -6.39 -2.36
CA GLY A 8 11.00 -6.83 -2.38
C GLY A 8 10.07 -5.89 -3.12
N SER A 9 8.79 -6.02 -2.83
CA SER A 9 7.75 -5.26 -3.52
C SER A 9 7.63 -3.83 -3.01
N ALA A 10 7.17 -2.97 -3.90
CA ALA A 10 6.70 -1.63 -3.62
C ALA A 10 5.35 -1.46 -4.28
N THR A 11 4.36 -1.03 -3.55
CA THR A 11 2.99 -0.84 -4.04
C THR A 11 2.47 0.54 -3.68
N LEU A 12 1.52 1.02 -4.45
CA LEU A 12 0.69 2.15 -4.07
C LEU A 12 -0.61 1.61 -3.53
N ASP A 13 -0.90 1.90 -2.28
CA ASP A 13 -2.14 1.50 -1.64
C ASP A 13 -3.13 2.66 -1.70
N VAL A 14 -4.35 2.37 -2.09
CA VAL A 14 -5.43 3.33 -2.18
C VAL A 14 -6.50 2.95 -1.16
N PHE A 15 -6.73 3.81 -0.20
CA PHE A 15 -7.77 3.64 0.80
C PHE A 15 -8.95 4.53 0.44
N ALA A 16 -10.06 3.91 0.12
CA ALA A 16 -11.29 4.61 -0.23
C ALA A 16 -12.37 4.29 0.81
N ARG A 17 -12.98 5.33 1.37
CA ARG A 17 -14.06 5.17 2.34
C ARG A 17 -15.37 5.61 1.72
N THR A 18 -16.39 4.77 1.87
CA THR A 18 -17.74 5.06 1.40
C THR A 18 -18.77 4.51 2.38
N LYS A 19 -19.95 5.18 2.43
CA LYS A 19 -21.12 4.69 3.15
C LYS A 19 -22.08 3.88 2.28
N PHE A 20 -21.79 3.77 1.00
CA PHE A 20 -22.68 3.15 0.00
C PHE A 20 -22.31 1.70 -0.32
N SER A 21 -21.70 1.01 0.62
CA SER A 21 -21.41 -0.41 0.50
C SER A 21 -22.45 -1.23 1.25
N GLU A 22 -22.66 -2.47 0.79
CA GLU A 22 -23.47 -3.46 1.48
C GLU A 22 -22.58 -4.57 2.01
N LEU A 23 -22.87 -5.01 3.22
CA LEU A 23 -22.20 -6.15 3.82
C LEU A 23 -23.03 -7.39 3.59
N ILE A 24 -22.49 -8.37 2.89
CA ILE A 24 -23.12 -9.66 2.65
C ILE A 24 -22.40 -10.70 3.51
N LYS A 25 -23.16 -11.37 4.35
CA LYS A 25 -22.64 -12.41 5.24
C LYS A 25 -23.01 -13.77 4.68
N ILE A 26 -22.02 -14.60 4.40
CA ILE A 26 -22.21 -15.98 3.96
C ILE A 26 -21.83 -16.90 5.11
N ILE A 27 -22.78 -17.73 5.54
CA ILE A 27 -22.57 -18.70 6.60
C ILE A 27 -22.72 -20.10 6.00
N ASP A 28 -21.68 -20.91 6.12
CA ASP A 28 -21.68 -22.30 5.68
C ASP A 28 -20.99 -23.19 6.72
N PRO A 29 -20.96 -24.53 6.54
CA PRO A 29 -20.31 -25.42 7.50
C PRO A 29 -18.82 -25.19 7.71
N LYS A 30 -18.15 -24.46 6.80
CA LYS A 30 -16.72 -24.14 6.89
C LYS A 30 -16.47 -22.84 7.65
N GLY A 31 -17.51 -22.06 7.95
CA GLY A 31 -17.39 -20.82 8.68
C GLY A 31 -18.23 -19.69 8.10
N GLU A 32 -17.85 -18.49 8.46
CA GLU A 32 -18.52 -17.25 8.11
C GLU A 32 -17.61 -16.39 7.24
N THR A 33 -18.14 -15.84 6.15
CA THR A 33 -17.42 -14.91 5.27
C THR A 33 -18.22 -13.63 5.11
N ASP A 34 -17.59 -12.52 5.37
CA ASP A 34 -18.17 -11.18 5.16
C ASP A 34 -17.68 -10.64 3.83
N LEU A 35 -18.62 -10.23 2.99
CA LEU A 35 -18.34 -9.64 1.67
C LEU A 35 -18.79 -8.19 1.64
N LEU A 36 -17.93 -7.33 1.12
CA LEU A 36 -18.30 -5.96 0.82
C LEU A 36 -18.79 -5.89 -0.61
N ALA A 37 -20.00 -5.38 -0.83
CA ALA A 37 -20.64 -5.42 -2.13
C ALA A 37 -21.18 -4.05 -2.56
N TYR A 38 -21.27 -3.86 -3.86
CA TYR A 38 -21.83 -2.67 -4.50
C TYR A 38 -22.73 -3.09 -5.65
N PRO A 39 -23.79 -2.31 -5.95
CA PRO A 39 -24.59 -2.58 -7.14
C PRO A 39 -23.74 -2.49 -8.40
N SER A 40 -23.85 -3.49 -9.25
CA SER A 40 -23.09 -3.55 -10.51
C SER A 40 -23.44 -2.35 -11.41
N GLY A 41 -22.40 -1.71 -11.95
CA GLY A 41 -22.56 -0.58 -12.86
C GLY A 41 -22.96 0.74 -12.18
N SER A 42 -23.05 0.76 -10.85
CA SER A 42 -23.38 1.99 -10.13
C SER A 42 -22.14 2.88 -9.95
N LYS A 43 -22.42 4.17 -9.79
CA LYS A 43 -21.42 5.14 -9.32
C LYS A 43 -21.52 5.24 -7.81
N ILE A 44 -20.39 5.17 -7.15
CA ILE A 44 -20.32 5.16 -5.70
C ILE A 44 -19.55 6.40 -5.26
N LEU A 45 -20.16 7.17 -4.36
CA LEU A 45 -19.50 8.34 -3.78
C LEU A 45 -18.42 7.89 -2.81
N ILE A 46 -17.19 8.31 -3.06
CA ILE A 46 -16.08 8.13 -2.14
C ILE A 46 -15.98 9.37 -1.28
N GLU A 47 -16.12 9.21 0.03
CA GLU A 47 -16.07 10.33 0.98
C GLU A 47 -14.63 10.71 1.34
N GLU A 48 -13.75 9.72 1.37
CA GLU A 48 -12.37 9.89 1.78
C GLU A 48 -11.49 9.01 0.92
N LEU A 49 -10.41 9.57 0.39
CA LEU A 49 -9.48 8.88 -0.47
C LEU A 49 -8.05 9.19 -0.03
N ASP A 50 -7.32 8.16 0.39
CA ASP A 50 -5.94 8.28 0.83
C ASP A 50 -5.03 7.38 0.01
N PHE A 51 -3.83 7.89 -0.26
CA PHE A 51 -2.79 7.14 -0.97
C PHE A 51 -1.60 6.96 -0.04
N THR A 52 -1.14 5.73 0.09
CA THR A 52 0.05 5.42 0.86
C THR A 52 0.94 4.45 0.10
N THR A 53 2.20 4.37 0.49
CA THR A 53 3.07 3.33 -0.03
C THR A 53 2.87 2.05 0.77
N GLY A 54 2.99 0.92 0.07
CA GLY A 54 2.93 -0.41 0.66
C GLY A 54 3.98 -1.32 0.03
N GLY A 55 3.88 -2.59 0.36
CA GLY A 55 4.79 -3.62 -0.12
C GLY A 55 5.86 -3.99 0.91
N GLY A 56 6.23 -5.27 0.94
CA GLY A 56 7.15 -5.80 1.95
C GLY A 56 8.54 -5.17 1.89
N GLY A 57 9.03 -4.88 0.70
CA GLY A 57 10.35 -4.26 0.53
C GLY A 57 10.40 -2.84 1.06
N THR A 58 9.40 -2.03 0.71
CA THR A 58 9.33 -0.63 1.14
C THR A 58 8.96 -0.49 2.61
N ASN A 59 7.99 -1.24 3.10
CA ASN A 59 7.57 -1.18 4.50
C ASN A 59 8.72 -1.53 5.45
N THR A 60 9.47 -2.56 5.13
CA THR A 60 10.65 -2.95 5.92
C THR A 60 11.73 -1.89 5.86
N ALA A 61 12.00 -1.33 4.68
CA ALA A 61 12.99 -0.27 4.50
C ALA A 61 12.65 0.98 5.32
N VAL A 62 11.40 1.41 5.27
CA VAL A 62 10.93 2.58 6.03
C VAL A 62 11.04 2.33 7.53
N ALA A 63 10.62 1.17 8.00
CA ALA A 63 10.72 0.82 9.42
C ALA A 63 12.17 0.86 9.91
N LEU A 64 13.08 0.28 9.16
CA LEU A 64 14.51 0.28 9.51
C LEU A 64 15.13 1.68 9.45
N SER A 65 14.75 2.48 8.48
CA SER A 65 15.20 3.86 8.38
C SER A 65 14.74 4.69 9.58
N ARG A 66 13.49 4.53 10.00
CA ARG A 66 12.95 5.20 11.19
C ARG A 66 13.61 4.77 12.47
N LEU A 67 14.15 3.55 12.52
CA LEU A 67 14.94 3.05 13.65
C LEU A 67 16.38 3.56 13.64
N GLY A 68 16.77 4.36 12.66
CA GLY A 68 18.09 4.99 12.60
C GLY A 68 19.11 4.27 11.73
N HIS A 69 18.72 3.23 11.02
CA HIS A 69 19.62 2.53 10.10
C HIS A 69 19.71 3.25 8.75
N LYS A 70 20.89 3.24 8.18
CA LYS A 70 21.10 3.72 6.82
C LYS A 70 20.62 2.67 5.83
N THR A 71 19.48 2.93 5.20
CA THR A 71 18.73 1.90 4.48
C THR A 71 18.60 2.22 3.00
N ALA A 72 18.70 1.18 2.18
CA ALA A 72 18.40 1.23 0.76
C ALA A 72 17.36 0.17 0.40
N PHE A 73 16.66 0.41 -0.70
CA PHE A 73 15.63 -0.47 -1.22
C PHE A 73 15.97 -0.87 -2.66
N ILE A 74 15.81 -2.14 -2.95
CA ILE A 74 15.88 -2.71 -4.29
C ILE A 74 14.55 -3.34 -4.63
N GLY A 75 13.92 -2.87 -5.69
CA GLY A 75 12.67 -3.42 -6.17
C GLY A 75 12.36 -2.92 -7.57
N LYS A 76 11.27 -3.40 -8.12
CA LYS A 76 10.82 -2.98 -9.43
C LYS A 76 9.66 -1.99 -9.31
N LEU A 77 9.85 -0.81 -9.86
CA LEU A 77 8.81 0.21 -10.00
C LEU A 77 8.49 0.38 -11.48
N GLY A 78 7.24 0.70 -11.76
CA GLY A 78 6.84 1.11 -13.10
C GLY A 78 7.31 2.52 -13.43
N LYS A 79 6.80 3.04 -14.53
CA LYS A 79 6.98 4.43 -14.93
C LYS A 79 5.63 5.14 -14.85
N GLY A 80 5.61 6.34 -14.31
CA GLY A 80 4.40 7.15 -14.22
C GLY A 80 4.16 7.73 -12.85
N THR A 81 2.97 8.28 -12.65
CA THR A 81 2.59 9.04 -11.47
C THR A 81 2.66 8.23 -10.17
N ASN A 82 2.24 6.98 -10.23
CA ASN A 82 2.23 6.12 -9.04
C ASN A 82 3.64 5.79 -8.56
N SER A 83 4.55 5.48 -9.48
CA SER A 83 5.94 5.24 -9.12
C SER A 83 6.64 6.50 -8.64
N ASP A 84 6.30 7.65 -9.21
CA ASP A 84 6.81 8.95 -8.75
C ASP A 84 6.38 9.24 -7.31
N PHE A 85 5.14 8.91 -6.97
CA PHE A 85 4.64 9.05 -5.61
C PHE A 85 5.42 8.16 -4.64
N ILE A 86 5.63 6.89 -4.99
CA ILE A 86 6.40 5.94 -4.17
C ILE A 86 7.82 6.44 -3.99
N HIS A 87 8.46 6.91 -5.05
CA HIS A 87 9.82 7.46 -5.00
C HIS A 87 9.91 8.63 -4.01
N LYS A 88 8.98 9.58 -4.11
CA LYS A 88 8.96 10.75 -3.22
C LYS A 88 8.78 10.35 -1.76
N GLU A 89 7.90 9.39 -1.49
CA GLU A 89 7.67 8.92 -0.12
C GLU A 89 8.92 8.25 0.45
N LEU A 90 9.60 7.42 -0.34
CA LEU A 90 10.84 6.78 0.11
C LEU A 90 11.96 7.80 0.36
N VAL A 91 12.06 8.84 -0.46
CA VAL A 91 13.01 9.93 -0.23
C VAL A 91 12.72 10.67 1.08
N LYS A 92 11.45 10.96 1.37
CA LYS A 92 11.04 11.57 2.65
C LYS A 92 11.46 10.71 3.84
N GLU A 93 11.37 9.40 3.71
CA GLU A 93 11.74 8.45 4.75
C GLU A 93 13.23 8.14 4.77
N LYS A 94 14.03 8.85 3.97
CA LYS A 94 15.48 8.70 3.89
C LYS A 94 15.92 7.30 3.45
N VAL A 95 15.12 6.65 2.64
CA VAL A 95 15.45 5.37 2.02
C VAL A 95 16.00 5.62 0.63
N ALA A 96 17.18 5.12 0.34
CA ALA A 96 17.76 5.21 -0.99
C ALA A 96 17.18 4.14 -1.92
N LEU A 97 16.95 4.50 -3.17
CA LEU A 97 16.54 3.56 -4.21
C LEU A 97 17.77 3.16 -5.03
N LEU A 98 17.97 1.87 -5.15
CA LEU A 98 19.08 1.32 -5.92
C LEU A 98 18.62 0.70 -7.25
#